data_28c65655de423bab9a2859a0373879a6
#
_entry.id   28c65655de423bab9a2859a0373879a6
#
_cell.length_a   1.000
_cell.length_b   1.000
_cell.length_c   1.000
_cell.angle_alpha   90.00
_cell.angle_beta   90.00
_cell.angle_gamma   90.00
#
_symmetry.space_group_name_H-M   'P 1'
#
loop_
_entity.id
_entity.type
_entity.pdbx_description
1 polymer ?
#
loop_
_entity_poly.entity_id
_entity_poly.type
_entity_poly.pdbx_seq_one_letter_code
_entity_poly.pdbx_strand_id
1 'polypeptide(L)'
;MDVNEFQNYVHMPNEIYSDFTRAFAELKEETDNGTRSSHIAYAFGYTFLAHYMWRYARFYTWNNAKGSVPINEAIIKQMLGFPAKSEAYTWLTKNKTGFLEQIGYINKVTDKPIAYYHDEDRIDLFFSMESECGSPDKVNHKGWKVAMPVKGMWRNPEDKGKYTLETGTFHIIDNTHMIDMDTFIYCITNPELGVEGFYLYSFLKFMTDKFNNAFDCSNMRMARMTGLSVDEIKNQINNLERYNMITNDHKPYCLDKPKDKKCKANTYGILEHDQFAKNLMQMNVIPKQVKISKERYKREVGWANEREIDGNIIDTDTGEIIRSVPNFTVDDIEDMDMEDLPFEFQ
;
A
#
# COMPACT_ATOMS: atom_id res chain seq x y z
N MET A 1 4.05 22.59 16.83
CA MET A 1 4.30 22.66 15.38
C MET A 1 3.03 22.16 14.76
N ASP A 2 2.19 23.08 14.30
CA ASP A 2 0.97 22.69 13.58
C ASP A 2 1.43 21.94 12.33
N VAL A 3 1.18 20.65 12.32
CA VAL A 3 1.35 19.84 11.13
C VAL A 3 0.23 20.34 10.22
N ASN A 4 0.59 21.12 9.20
CA ASN A 4 -0.36 21.55 8.19
C ASN A 4 -1.08 20.30 7.69
N GLU A 5 -2.40 20.33 7.61
CA GLU A 5 -3.23 19.24 7.08
C GLU A 5 -2.73 18.72 5.72
N PHE A 6 -2.03 19.55 4.96
CA PHE A 6 -1.39 19.22 3.69
C PHE A 6 -0.16 18.31 3.77
N GLN A 7 0.36 17.97 4.97
CA GLN A 7 1.61 17.20 5.12
C GLN A 7 1.41 15.77 5.63
N ASN A 8 0.19 15.28 5.69
CA ASN A 8 -0.12 14.06 6.40
C ASN A 8 -0.45 12.86 5.49
N TYR A 9 -0.18 12.94 4.21
CA TYR A 9 -0.51 11.86 3.28
C TYR A 9 0.60 11.60 2.25
N VAL A 10 0.56 10.40 1.69
CA VAL A 10 1.44 9.95 0.61
C VAL A 10 0.60 9.41 -0.52
N HIS A 11 0.93 9.78 -1.74
CA HIS A 11 0.42 9.14 -2.95
C HIS A 11 1.30 7.95 -3.30
N MET A 12 0.71 6.75 -3.27
CA MET A 12 1.38 5.50 -3.64
C MET A 12 0.93 5.07 -5.03
N PRO A 13 1.84 4.59 -5.89
CA PRO A 13 1.47 4.11 -7.22
C PRO A 13 0.53 2.91 -7.14
N ASN A 14 -0.50 2.90 -7.98
CA ASN A 14 -1.53 1.85 -7.98
C ASN A 14 -0.99 0.47 -8.35
N GLU A 15 0.03 0.44 -9.22
CA GLU A 15 0.69 -0.79 -9.66
C GLU A 15 1.53 -1.48 -8.57
N ILE A 16 1.79 -0.84 -7.44
CA ILE A 16 2.67 -1.38 -6.39
C ILE A 16 2.25 -2.78 -5.92
N TYR A 17 0.95 -3.05 -5.83
CA TYR A 17 0.44 -4.35 -5.39
C TYR A 17 0.72 -5.45 -6.40
N SER A 18 0.46 -5.21 -7.67
CA SER A 18 0.73 -6.16 -8.76
C SER A 18 2.22 -6.38 -8.96
N ASP A 19 3.01 -5.30 -8.97
CA ASP A 19 4.46 -5.37 -9.14
C ASP A 19 5.12 -6.16 -8.01
N PHE A 20 4.74 -5.87 -6.76
CA PHE A 20 5.29 -6.60 -5.62
C PHE A 20 4.87 -8.06 -5.64
N THR A 21 3.58 -8.34 -5.89
CA THR A 21 3.10 -9.73 -5.97
C THR A 21 3.86 -10.52 -7.04
N ARG A 22 4.05 -9.95 -8.23
CA ARG A 22 4.82 -10.57 -9.32
C ARG A 22 6.27 -10.78 -8.92
N ALA A 23 6.97 -9.72 -8.51
CA ALA A 23 8.40 -9.78 -8.22
C ALA A 23 8.72 -10.72 -7.05
N PHE A 24 7.86 -10.78 -6.02
CA PHE A 24 8.03 -11.73 -4.92
C PHE A 24 7.71 -13.18 -5.33
N ALA A 25 6.80 -13.40 -6.30
CA ALA A 25 6.52 -14.73 -6.85
C ALA A 25 7.71 -15.24 -7.67
N GLU A 26 8.28 -14.41 -8.54
CA GLU A 26 9.49 -14.72 -9.33
C GLU A 26 10.67 -15.05 -8.40
N LEU A 27 10.90 -14.26 -7.38
CA LEU A 27 11.95 -14.51 -6.39
C LEU A 27 11.77 -15.84 -5.65
N LYS A 28 10.53 -16.23 -5.38
CA LYS A 28 10.22 -17.51 -4.73
C LYS A 28 10.54 -18.71 -5.61
N GLU A 29 10.38 -18.58 -6.92
CA GLU A 29 10.72 -19.63 -7.89
C GLU A 29 12.24 -19.78 -8.03
N GLU A 30 12.98 -18.67 -7.96
CA GLU A 30 14.44 -18.67 -8.12
C GLU A 30 15.19 -19.10 -6.85
N THR A 31 14.60 -18.85 -5.68
CA THR A 31 15.22 -19.15 -4.38
C THR A 31 14.36 -20.10 -3.59
N ASP A 32 14.92 -21.18 -3.08
CA ASP A 32 14.26 -22.14 -2.18
C ASP A 32 13.89 -21.49 -0.80
N ASN A 33 14.21 -20.21 -0.65
CA ASN A 33 13.90 -19.39 0.52
C ASN A 33 12.49 -18.80 0.39
N GLY A 34 11.53 -19.39 1.09
CA GLY A 34 10.14 -18.93 1.11
C GLY A 34 10.02 -17.46 1.48
N THR A 35 9.54 -16.64 0.55
CA THR A 35 9.10 -15.28 0.83
C THR A 35 7.90 -15.34 1.77
N ARG A 36 7.93 -14.52 2.83
CA ARG A 36 6.84 -14.45 3.82
C ARG A 36 5.96 -13.24 3.55
N SER A 37 4.71 -13.29 3.99
CA SER A 37 3.79 -12.13 3.98
C SER A 37 4.43 -10.88 4.58
N SER A 38 5.21 -11.01 5.65
CA SER A 38 5.93 -9.91 6.28
C SER A 38 6.96 -9.24 5.37
N HIS A 39 7.55 -9.93 4.40
CA HIS A 39 8.53 -9.33 3.49
C HIS A 39 7.86 -8.35 2.51
N ILE A 40 6.72 -8.73 1.93
CA ILE A 40 5.99 -7.86 1.01
C ILE A 40 5.39 -6.65 1.74
N ALA A 41 4.83 -6.88 2.93
CA ALA A 41 4.31 -5.80 3.77
C ALA A 41 5.41 -4.84 4.23
N TYR A 42 6.59 -5.37 4.61
CA TYR A 42 7.76 -4.55 4.92
C TYR A 42 8.21 -3.71 3.72
N ALA A 43 8.32 -4.33 2.54
CA ALA A 43 8.70 -3.62 1.31
C ALA A 43 7.75 -2.46 1.00
N PHE A 44 6.44 -2.67 1.16
CA PHE A 44 5.42 -1.63 1.00
C PHE A 44 5.58 -0.51 2.04
N GLY A 45 5.64 -0.85 3.32
CA GLY A 45 5.81 0.13 4.40
C GLY A 45 7.11 0.93 4.27
N TYR A 46 8.21 0.27 3.84
CA TYR A 46 9.47 0.95 3.56
C TYR A 46 9.33 1.93 2.39
N THR A 47 8.69 1.54 1.31
CA THR A 47 8.44 2.41 0.16
C THR A 47 7.55 3.60 0.56
N PHE A 48 6.50 3.37 1.34
CA PHE A 48 5.65 4.42 1.90
C PHE A 48 6.47 5.44 2.71
N LEU A 49 7.31 4.97 3.64
CA LEU A 49 8.18 5.85 4.41
C LEU A 49 9.20 6.59 3.53
N ALA A 50 9.74 5.94 2.49
CA ALA A 50 10.64 6.61 1.55
C ALA A 50 9.95 7.78 0.83
N HIS A 51 8.71 7.58 0.36
CA HIS A 51 7.88 8.63 -0.23
C HIS A 51 7.62 9.76 0.76
N TYR A 52 7.20 9.43 1.98
CA TYR A 52 6.93 10.43 3.01
C TYR A 52 8.16 11.25 3.37
N MET A 53 9.28 10.58 3.67
CA MET A 53 10.51 11.27 4.05
C MET A 53 11.06 12.16 2.93
N TRP A 54 10.95 11.69 1.69
CA TRP A 54 11.39 12.46 0.53
C TRP A 54 10.49 13.66 0.29
N ARG A 55 9.19 13.44 0.24
CA ARG A 55 8.19 14.48 -0.04
C ARG A 55 8.21 15.61 0.97
N TYR A 56 8.42 15.29 2.24
CA TYR A 56 8.36 16.26 3.33
C TYR A 56 9.73 16.57 3.96
N ALA A 57 10.81 16.21 3.27
CA ALA A 57 12.19 16.44 3.72
C ALA A 57 12.45 15.95 5.16
N ARG A 58 11.89 14.79 5.53
CA ARG A 58 11.89 14.25 6.91
C ARG A 58 12.99 13.20 7.11
N PHE A 59 14.24 13.55 6.86
CA PHE A 59 15.38 12.64 7.01
C PHE A 59 16.09 12.73 8.37
N TYR A 60 15.65 13.64 9.23
CA TYR A 60 16.24 13.83 10.55
C TYR A 60 15.17 13.75 11.63
N THR A 61 15.54 13.16 12.77
CA THR A 61 14.75 13.17 14.00
C THR A 61 15.51 13.88 15.09
N TRP A 62 14.81 14.43 16.07
CA TRP A 62 15.41 15.09 17.20
C TRP A 62 15.69 14.11 18.34
N ASN A 63 16.88 14.19 18.91
CA ASN A 63 17.26 13.46 20.13
C ASN A 63 17.81 14.45 21.15
N ASN A 64 17.19 14.53 22.33
CA ASN A 64 17.54 15.49 23.37
C ASN A 64 19.03 15.45 23.76
N ALA A 65 19.70 14.30 23.68
CA ALA A 65 21.12 14.13 24.03
C ALA A 65 22.08 14.39 22.86
N LYS A 66 21.62 14.28 21.63
CA LYS A 66 22.47 14.31 20.41
C LYS A 66 22.07 15.39 19.39
N GLY A 67 21.02 16.14 19.66
CA GLY A 67 20.47 17.08 18.70
C GLY A 67 19.77 16.37 17.52
N SER A 68 19.95 16.89 16.32
CA SER A 68 19.39 16.29 15.10
C SER A 68 20.15 15.01 14.75
N VAL A 69 19.42 13.90 14.57
CA VAL A 69 19.96 12.58 14.25
C VAL A 69 19.40 12.11 12.91
N PRO A 70 20.25 11.62 11.99
CA PRO A 70 19.79 11.12 10.69
C PRO A 70 18.96 9.84 10.86
N ILE A 71 17.87 9.75 10.11
CA ILE A 71 17.02 8.56 10.02
C ILE A 71 17.74 7.55 9.12
N ASN A 72 18.40 6.60 9.74
CA ASN A 72 19.10 5.50 9.05
C ASN A 72 18.24 4.25 8.98
N GLU A 73 18.76 3.20 8.31
CA GLU A 73 18.05 1.90 8.14
C GLU A 73 17.59 1.26 9.46
N ALA A 74 18.37 1.43 10.54
CA ALA A 74 18.00 0.89 11.86
C ALA A 74 16.76 1.59 12.42
N ILE A 75 16.68 2.92 12.26
CA ILE A 75 15.53 3.72 12.68
C ILE A 75 14.32 3.38 11.80
N ILE A 76 14.49 3.26 10.48
CA ILE A 76 13.38 2.88 9.57
C ILE A 76 12.81 1.52 9.97
N LYS A 77 13.67 0.53 10.28
CA LYS A 77 13.19 -0.77 10.79
C LYS A 77 12.34 -0.62 12.05
N GLN A 78 12.76 0.21 12.99
CA GLN A 78 11.99 0.49 14.20
C GLN A 78 10.66 1.22 13.90
N MET A 79 10.67 2.17 12.97
CA MET A 79 9.44 2.83 12.50
C MET A 79 8.45 1.87 11.85
N LEU A 80 8.94 0.76 11.30
CA LEU A 80 8.12 -0.32 10.73
C LEU A 80 7.75 -1.41 11.75
N GLY A 81 8.07 -1.21 13.03
CA GLY A 81 7.76 -2.16 14.10
C GLY A 81 8.75 -3.31 14.26
N PHE A 82 9.93 -3.25 13.61
CA PHE A 82 10.93 -4.31 13.67
C PHE A 82 12.17 -3.94 14.52
N PRO A 83 12.86 -4.92 15.09
CA PRO A 83 14.11 -4.64 15.80
C PRO A 83 15.16 -3.99 14.89
N ALA A 84 15.84 -2.95 15.37
CA ALA A 84 16.86 -2.20 14.64
C ALA A 84 17.96 -3.08 14.03
N LYS A 85 18.34 -4.16 14.73
CA LYS A 85 19.38 -5.12 14.32
C LYS A 85 18.87 -6.31 13.51
N SER A 86 17.57 -6.35 13.14
CA SER A 86 17.02 -7.44 12.35
C SER A 86 17.69 -7.50 10.97
N GLU A 87 18.20 -8.66 10.58
CA GLU A 87 18.80 -8.88 9.26
C GLU A 87 17.79 -9.43 8.25
N ALA A 88 16.63 -9.91 8.71
CA ALA A 88 15.61 -10.57 7.89
C ALA A 88 15.13 -9.73 6.70
N TYR A 89 15.16 -8.41 6.82
CA TYR A 89 14.67 -7.47 5.80
C TYR A 89 15.78 -6.71 5.08
N THR A 90 17.05 -6.93 5.45
CA THR A 90 18.19 -6.17 4.91
C THR A 90 18.35 -6.36 3.41
N TRP A 91 18.06 -7.53 2.89
CA TRP A 91 18.13 -7.84 1.47
C TRP A 91 17.13 -7.02 0.62
N LEU A 92 16.01 -6.59 1.21
CA LEU A 92 15.02 -5.76 0.52
C LEU A 92 15.55 -4.35 0.23
N THR A 93 16.37 -3.81 1.13
CA THR A 93 16.76 -2.39 1.11
C THR A 93 18.26 -2.14 0.98
N LYS A 94 19.05 -3.20 0.77
CA LYS A 94 20.50 -3.11 0.65
C LYS A 94 20.89 -2.25 -0.54
N ASN A 95 21.86 -1.35 -0.34
CA ASN A 95 22.34 -0.44 -1.38
C ASN A 95 22.89 -1.23 -2.59
N LYS A 96 22.50 -0.83 -3.79
CA LYS A 96 22.84 -1.38 -5.13
C LYS A 96 22.32 -2.80 -5.43
N THR A 97 22.06 -3.60 -4.43
CA THR A 97 21.67 -5.02 -4.60
C THR A 97 20.37 -5.34 -3.85
N GLY A 98 19.72 -4.32 -3.29
CA GLY A 98 18.45 -4.49 -2.60
C GLY A 98 17.31 -4.74 -3.58
N PHE A 99 16.38 -5.59 -3.17
CA PHE A 99 15.24 -5.94 -3.99
C PHE A 99 14.46 -4.72 -4.49
N LEU A 100 14.19 -3.73 -3.62
CA LEU A 100 13.45 -2.51 -4.00
C LEU A 100 14.20 -1.63 -5.02
N GLU A 101 15.55 -1.64 -5.03
CA GLU A 101 16.32 -0.99 -6.08
C GLU A 101 16.25 -1.77 -7.39
N GLN A 102 16.31 -3.12 -7.33
CA GLN A 102 16.26 -3.98 -8.51
C GLN A 102 14.94 -3.89 -9.26
N ILE A 103 13.83 -3.80 -8.54
CA ILE A 103 12.50 -3.65 -9.14
C ILE A 103 12.11 -2.17 -9.41
N GLY A 104 13.04 -1.23 -9.21
CA GLY A 104 12.89 0.18 -9.59
C GLY A 104 11.97 1.01 -8.71
N TYR A 105 11.72 0.63 -7.45
CA TYR A 105 10.89 1.42 -6.55
C TYR A 105 11.64 2.49 -5.78
N ILE A 106 12.93 2.25 -5.51
CA ILE A 106 13.80 3.23 -4.83
C ILE A 106 15.18 3.26 -5.48
N ASN A 107 15.89 4.36 -5.26
CA ASN A 107 17.34 4.46 -5.48
C ASN A 107 18.02 4.90 -4.17
N LYS A 108 19.15 4.31 -3.84
CA LYS A 108 19.96 4.75 -2.68
C LYS A 108 20.90 5.87 -3.08
N VAL A 109 20.60 7.07 -2.61
CA VAL A 109 21.34 8.30 -2.93
C VAL A 109 21.92 8.95 -1.68
N THR A 110 22.91 9.82 -1.87
CA THR A 110 23.53 10.60 -0.78
C THR A 110 22.87 11.95 -0.61
N ASP A 111 22.45 12.57 -1.72
CA ASP A 111 21.77 13.85 -1.72
C ASP A 111 20.27 13.67 -1.41
N LYS A 112 19.70 14.63 -0.73
CA LYS A 112 18.30 14.55 -0.26
C LYS A 112 17.70 15.93 -0.03
N PRO A 113 16.39 16.08 -0.10
CA PRO A 113 15.73 17.31 0.30
C PRO A 113 15.87 17.52 1.81
N ILE A 114 16.23 18.73 2.22
CA ILE A 114 16.34 19.15 3.62
C ILE A 114 15.27 20.16 4.03
N ALA A 115 14.67 20.83 3.06
CA ALA A 115 13.55 21.73 3.24
C ALA A 115 12.70 21.75 1.97
N TYR A 116 11.44 22.13 2.13
CA TYR A 116 10.58 22.42 1.01
C TYR A 116 9.85 23.73 1.30
N TYR A 117 9.52 24.45 0.23
CA TYR A 117 8.82 25.71 0.28
C TYR A 117 7.57 25.61 -0.59
N HIS A 118 6.47 26.09 -0.09
CA HIS A 118 5.26 26.31 -0.85
C HIS A 118 5.24 27.80 -1.20
N ASP A 119 5.26 28.11 -2.50
CA ASP A 119 5.03 29.46 -2.97
C ASP A 119 3.52 29.64 -3.07
N GLU A 120 2.95 30.56 -2.28
CA GLU A 120 1.50 30.83 -2.26
C GLU A 120 1.00 31.39 -3.60
N ASP A 121 1.88 32.04 -4.36
CA ASP A 121 1.57 32.60 -5.68
C ASP A 121 1.76 31.59 -6.83
N ARG A 122 2.39 30.45 -6.55
CA ARG A 122 2.63 29.35 -7.48
C ARG A 122 2.17 28.04 -6.85
N ILE A 123 1.50 27.23 -7.62
CA ILE A 123 1.09 25.86 -7.21
C ILE A 123 2.31 24.96 -6.97
N ASP A 124 3.52 25.48 -7.22
CA ASP A 124 4.75 24.73 -7.23
C ASP A 124 5.38 24.63 -5.84
N LEU A 125 5.87 23.44 -5.52
CA LEU A 125 6.70 23.15 -4.36
C LEU A 125 8.17 23.17 -4.78
N PHE A 126 8.96 23.95 -4.06
CA PHE A 126 10.41 23.99 -4.26
C PHE A 126 11.12 23.23 -3.14
N PHE A 127 12.14 22.49 -3.49
CA PHE A 127 12.97 21.77 -2.54
C PHE A 127 14.37 22.37 -2.50
N SER A 128 14.93 22.51 -1.28
CA SER A 128 16.34 22.72 -1.10
C SER A 128 17.02 21.38 -0.87
N MET A 129 17.88 21.00 -1.79
CA MET A 129 18.70 19.80 -1.65
C MET A 129 19.90 20.07 -0.75
N GLU A 130 20.37 19.05 -0.01
CA GLU A 130 21.52 19.18 0.89
C GLU A 130 22.78 19.65 0.15
N SER A 131 22.97 19.23 -1.10
CA SER A 131 24.09 19.63 -1.95
C SER A 131 24.10 21.13 -2.30
N GLU A 132 22.92 21.76 -2.34
CA GLU A 132 22.73 23.17 -2.71
C GLU A 132 22.92 24.10 -1.50
N CYS A 133 22.77 23.58 -0.30
CA CYS A 133 22.94 24.36 0.93
C CYS A 133 24.41 24.46 1.29
N GLY A 134 24.93 25.68 1.23
CA GLY A 134 26.30 26.03 1.64
C GLY A 134 26.52 26.02 3.16
N SER A 135 25.76 25.24 3.93
CA SER A 135 25.85 25.22 5.39
C SER A 135 27.19 24.65 5.87
N PRO A 136 27.87 25.35 6.79
CA PRO A 136 29.02 24.80 7.49
C PRO A 136 28.69 23.60 8.39
N ASP A 137 27.41 23.41 8.71
CA ASP A 137 26.88 22.29 9.49
C ASP A 137 26.56 21.06 8.65
N LYS A 138 27.25 20.88 7.51
CA LYS A 138 27.23 19.58 6.80
C LYS A 138 27.71 18.53 7.79
N VAL A 139 26.77 17.95 8.52
CA VAL A 139 27.03 16.78 9.34
C VAL A 139 27.43 15.69 8.36
N ASN A 140 28.75 15.54 8.21
CA ASN A 140 29.35 14.66 7.21
C ASN A 140 29.13 13.21 7.64
N HIS A 141 27.90 12.72 7.42
CA HIS A 141 27.53 11.32 7.62
C HIS A 141 28.11 10.50 6.49
N LYS A 142 29.44 10.35 6.51
CA LYS A 142 30.18 9.60 5.49
C LYS A 142 29.55 8.23 5.26
N GLY A 143 29.05 8.04 4.07
CA GLY A 143 28.44 6.77 3.64
C GLY A 143 26.94 6.62 3.97
N TRP A 144 26.30 7.60 4.64
CA TRP A 144 24.86 7.55 4.83
C TRP A 144 24.13 7.80 3.50
N LYS A 145 23.25 6.88 3.16
CA LYS A 145 22.38 6.96 1.99
C LYS A 145 20.93 6.88 2.41
N VAL A 146 20.10 7.62 1.71
CA VAL A 146 18.65 7.60 1.87
C VAL A 146 17.98 6.92 0.69
N ALA A 147 16.77 6.42 0.89
CA ALA A 147 15.94 5.89 -0.18
C ALA A 147 15.24 7.06 -0.88
N MET A 148 15.62 7.32 -2.11
CA MET A 148 14.89 8.21 -3.01
C MET A 148 13.81 7.38 -3.71
N PRO A 149 12.52 7.72 -3.58
CA PRO A 149 11.46 7.03 -4.31
C PRO A 149 11.58 7.30 -5.81
N VAL A 150 11.30 6.29 -6.62
CA VAL A 150 11.37 6.37 -8.10
C VAL A 150 9.96 6.44 -8.67
N LYS A 151 9.16 5.40 -8.51
CA LYS A 151 7.77 5.36 -8.98
C LYS A 151 6.86 6.25 -8.13
N GLY A 152 5.86 6.87 -8.75
CA GLY A 152 4.93 7.76 -8.07
C GLY A 152 5.48 9.15 -7.70
N MET A 153 6.67 9.49 -8.20
CA MET A 153 7.30 10.79 -7.99
C MET A 153 7.85 11.34 -9.31
N TRP A 154 7.80 12.65 -9.49
CA TRP A 154 8.36 13.32 -10.65
C TRP A 154 9.10 14.61 -10.26
N ARG A 155 10.02 15.06 -11.07
CA ARG A 155 10.75 16.31 -10.87
C ARG A 155 10.08 17.48 -11.57
N ASN A 156 10.34 18.70 -11.05
CA ASN A 156 9.97 19.92 -11.75
C ASN A 156 10.71 19.99 -13.11
N PRO A 157 10.03 20.25 -14.23
CA PRO A 157 10.64 20.37 -15.55
C PRO A 157 11.72 21.47 -15.68
N GLU A 158 11.80 22.42 -14.75
CA GLU A 158 12.82 23.47 -14.75
C GLU A 158 14.24 22.99 -14.39
N ASP A 159 14.40 21.76 -13.94
CA ASP A 159 15.70 21.15 -13.58
C ASP A 159 16.54 20.78 -14.83
N LYS A 160 16.77 21.75 -15.72
CA LYS A 160 17.83 21.79 -16.77
C LYS A 160 18.13 20.46 -17.47
N GLY A 161 17.11 19.80 -18.02
CA GLY A 161 17.32 18.62 -18.86
C GLY A 161 17.72 17.32 -18.11
N LYS A 162 17.79 17.32 -16.79
CA LYS A 162 17.92 16.13 -15.94
C LYS A 162 16.55 15.60 -15.51
N TYR A 163 15.52 16.13 -16.07
CA TYR A 163 14.17 15.75 -15.81
C TYR A 163 13.92 14.33 -16.31
N THR A 164 13.61 13.44 -15.40
CA THR A 164 13.07 12.13 -15.69
C THR A 164 11.80 11.95 -14.87
N LEU A 165 10.72 11.56 -15.51
CA LEU A 165 9.54 11.06 -14.81
C LEU A 165 10.00 9.98 -13.83
N GLU A 166 9.34 9.85 -12.69
CA GLU A 166 9.63 8.82 -11.68
C GLU A 166 10.92 9.02 -10.83
N THR A 167 11.61 10.14 -10.96
CA THR A 167 12.78 10.45 -10.10
C THR A 167 12.64 11.78 -9.39
N GLY A 168 11.42 12.18 -9.09
CA GLY A 168 11.16 13.55 -8.67
C GLY A 168 10.94 13.75 -7.19
N THR A 169 10.48 14.96 -6.89
CA THR A 169 10.20 15.46 -5.55
C THR A 169 8.71 15.64 -5.30
N PHE A 170 7.89 15.58 -6.34
CA PHE A 170 6.44 15.69 -6.27
C PHE A 170 5.77 14.34 -6.40
N HIS A 171 4.62 14.18 -5.76
CA HIS A 171 3.77 13.03 -6.04
C HIS A 171 3.19 13.14 -7.46
N ILE A 172 3.20 12.04 -8.19
CA ILE A 172 2.33 11.86 -9.35
C ILE A 172 0.95 11.56 -8.79
N ILE A 173 -0.03 12.39 -9.10
CA ILE A 173 -1.41 12.20 -8.62
C ILE A 173 -2.12 11.14 -9.46
N ASP A 174 -1.90 11.18 -10.77
CA ASP A 174 -2.50 10.25 -11.71
C ASP A 174 -2.02 8.82 -11.43
N ASN A 175 -2.95 7.88 -11.49
CA ASN A 175 -2.69 6.46 -11.23
C ASN A 175 -2.05 6.18 -9.85
N THR A 176 -2.40 6.97 -8.85
CA THR A 176 -1.99 6.77 -7.45
C THR A 176 -3.20 6.71 -6.52
N HIS A 177 -2.98 6.23 -5.33
CA HIS A 177 -3.95 6.29 -4.24
C HIS A 177 -3.32 6.94 -3.00
N MET A 178 -4.13 7.68 -2.28
CA MET A 178 -3.69 8.46 -1.13
C MET A 178 -3.79 7.64 0.16
N ILE A 179 -2.74 7.68 0.97
CA ILE A 179 -2.70 7.02 2.28
C ILE A 179 -2.20 8.01 3.32
N ASP A 180 -2.90 8.08 4.46
CA ASP A 180 -2.56 8.98 5.56
C ASP A 180 -1.44 8.43 6.43
N MET A 181 -0.57 9.31 6.90
CA MET A 181 0.46 8.96 7.88
C MET A 181 -0.14 8.54 9.22
N ASP A 182 -1.26 9.12 9.63
CA ASP A 182 -1.95 8.76 10.87
C ASP A 182 -2.45 7.32 10.83
N THR A 183 -2.95 6.86 9.69
CA THR A 183 -3.28 5.44 9.46
C THR A 183 -2.05 4.54 9.61
N PHE A 184 -0.91 4.94 9.04
CA PHE A 184 0.35 4.21 9.20
C PHE A 184 0.75 4.12 10.67
N ILE A 185 0.79 5.26 11.38
CA ILE A 185 1.16 5.32 12.80
C ILE A 185 0.21 4.45 13.63
N TYR A 186 -1.09 4.55 13.37
CA TYR A 186 -2.10 3.74 14.05
C TYR A 186 -1.83 2.24 13.90
N CYS A 187 -1.58 1.78 12.68
CA CYS A 187 -1.28 0.37 12.43
C CYS A 187 0.01 -0.09 13.14
N ILE A 188 1.10 0.67 12.99
CA ILE A 188 2.41 0.26 13.52
C ILE A 188 2.43 0.28 15.06
N THR A 189 1.68 1.17 15.70
CA THR A 189 1.60 1.23 17.16
C THR A 189 0.70 0.15 17.77
N ASN A 190 -0.11 -0.54 16.95
CA ASN A 190 -0.95 -1.66 17.37
C ASN A 190 -0.31 -3.00 16.96
N PRO A 191 0.20 -3.80 17.91
CA PRO A 191 0.93 -5.04 17.61
C PRO A 191 0.15 -6.08 16.82
N GLU A 192 -1.19 -6.05 16.89
CA GLU A 192 -2.07 -6.97 16.17
C GLU A 192 -2.26 -6.58 14.70
N LEU A 193 -2.03 -5.32 14.36
CA LEU A 193 -2.08 -4.79 12.99
C LEU A 193 -0.70 -4.83 12.33
N GLY A 194 0.24 -4.10 12.90
CA GLY A 194 1.60 -4.02 12.37
C GLY A 194 1.65 -3.52 10.92
N VAL A 195 2.74 -3.83 10.25
CA VAL A 195 2.94 -3.46 8.85
C VAL A 195 2.07 -4.29 7.89
N GLU A 196 1.71 -5.51 8.26
CA GLU A 196 0.80 -6.37 7.50
C GLU A 196 -0.62 -5.80 7.47
N GLY A 197 -1.11 -5.32 8.61
CA GLY A 197 -2.40 -4.63 8.71
C GLY A 197 -2.40 -3.33 7.92
N PHE A 198 -1.33 -2.54 8.00
CA PHE A 198 -1.17 -1.33 7.19
C PHE A 198 -1.19 -1.63 5.68
N TYR A 199 -0.46 -2.65 5.24
CA TYR A 199 -0.43 -3.07 3.84
C TYR A 199 -1.80 -3.50 3.34
N LEU A 200 -2.52 -4.34 4.10
CA LEU A 200 -3.84 -4.82 3.71
C LEU A 200 -4.89 -3.70 3.73
N TYR A 201 -4.85 -2.80 4.72
CA TYR A 201 -5.73 -1.63 4.74
C TYR A 201 -5.51 -0.75 3.50
N SER A 202 -4.24 -0.46 3.18
CA SER A 202 -3.89 0.35 2.01
C SER A 202 -4.36 -0.28 0.71
N PHE A 203 -4.23 -1.61 0.57
CA PHE A 203 -4.78 -2.34 -0.56
C PHE A 203 -6.30 -2.23 -0.64
N LEU A 204 -7.00 -2.40 0.48
CA LEU A 204 -8.46 -2.28 0.52
C LEU A 204 -8.89 -0.85 0.18
N LYS A 205 -8.20 0.17 0.69
CA LYS A 205 -8.47 1.58 0.36
C LYS A 205 -8.36 1.80 -1.15
N PHE A 206 -7.26 1.37 -1.76
CA PHE A 206 -7.07 1.42 -3.20
C PHE A 206 -8.20 0.74 -3.99
N MET A 207 -8.63 -0.44 -3.55
CA MET A 207 -9.69 -1.18 -4.24
C MET A 207 -11.07 -0.55 -4.03
N THR A 208 -11.37 -0.07 -2.82
CA THR A 208 -12.67 0.55 -2.52
C THR A 208 -12.84 1.90 -3.20
N ASP A 209 -11.77 2.67 -3.39
CA ASP A 209 -11.80 3.92 -4.14
C ASP A 209 -12.29 3.70 -5.59
N LYS A 210 -11.93 2.55 -6.18
CA LYS A 210 -12.40 2.15 -7.53
C LYS A 210 -13.86 1.70 -7.58
N PHE A 211 -14.44 1.26 -6.47
CA PHE A 211 -15.74 0.61 -6.40
C PHE A 211 -16.75 1.33 -5.49
N ASN A 212 -16.66 2.65 -5.37
CA ASN A 212 -17.56 3.46 -4.56
C ASN A 212 -17.69 2.94 -3.11
N ASN A 213 -16.55 2.66 -2.48
CA ASN A 213 -16.43 2.13 -1.12
C ASN A 213 -17.15 0.76 -0.89
N ALA A 214 -17.25 -0.07 -1.92
CA ALA A 214 -17.88 -1.40 -1.85
C ALA A 214 -17.10 -2.41 -2.69
N PHE A 215 -16.12 -3.11 -2.10
CA PHE A 215 -15.27 -4.08 -2.79
C PHE A 215 -15.61 -5.51 -2.40
N ASP A 216 -16.17 -6.28 -3.35
CA ASP A 216 -16.47 -7.70 -3.16
C ASP A 216 -15.24 -8.56 -3.44
N CYS A 217 -14.72 -9.25 -2.43
CA CYS A 217 -13.55 -10.09 -2.60
C CYS A 217 -13.55 -11.30 -1.66
N SER A 218 -13.11 -12.46 -2.16
CA SER A 218 -12.81 -13.60 -1.30
C SER A 218 -11.39 -13.50 -0.74
N ASN A 219 -11.16 -14.07 0.46
CA ASN A 219 -9.82 -14.07 1.06
C ASN A 219 -8.77 -14.73 0.14
N MET A 220 -9.15 -15.74 -0.62
CA MET A 220 -8.25 -16.41 -1.57
C MET A 220 -7.87 -15.50 -2.76
N ARG A 221 -8.83 -14.72 -3.28
CA ARG A 221 -8.56 -13.74 -4.34
C ARG A 221 -7.70 -12.61 -3.80
N MET A 222 -8.02 -12.09 -2.61
CA MET A 222 -7.24 -11.05 -1.94
C MET A 222 -5.78 -11.49 -1.72
N ALA A 223 -5.58 -12.75 -1.28
CA ALA A 223 -4.25 -13.32 -1.12
C ALA A 223 -3.46 -13.34 -2.45
N ARG A 224 -4.10 -13.68 -3.56
CA ARG A 224 -3.46 -13.63 -4.90
C ARG A 224 -3.11 -12.22 -5.34
N MET A 225 -3.95 -11.22 -5.02
CA MET A 225 -3.73 -9.84 -5.42
C MET A 225 -2.69 -9.11 -4.57
N THR A 226 -2.47 -9.56 -3.34
CA THR A 226 -1.58 -8.91 -2.38
C THR A 226 -0.27 -9.67 -2.14
N GLY A 227 -0.19 -10.93 -2.56
CA GLY A 227 0.93 -11.82 -2.21
C GLY A 227 0.98 -12.22 -0.74
N LEU A 228 0.00 -11.83 0.08
CA LEU A 228 -0.13 -12.32 1.45
C LEU A 228 -0.67 -13.75 1.48
N SER A 229 -0.37 -14.51 2.53
CA SER A 229 -0.99 -15.81 2.73
C SER A 229 -2.48 -15.68 3.06
N VAL A 230 -3.26 -16.70 2.75
CA VAL A 230 -4.70 -16.70 3.05
C VAL A 230 -4.97 -16.59 4.55
N ASP A 231 -4.10 -17.18 5.39
CA ASP A 231 -4.26 -17.11 6.84
C ASP A 231 -3.90 -15.71 7.37
N GLU A 232 -2.90 -15.04 6.78
CA GLU A 232 -2.60 -13.65 7.10
C GLU A 232 -3.74 -12.72 6.69
N ILE A 233 -4.31 -12.92 5.49
CA ILE A 233 -5.51 -12.16 5.06
C ILE A 233 -6.65 -12.30 6.07
N LYS A 234 -6.96 -13.53 6.50
CA LYS A 234 -8.04 -13.76 7.50
C LYS A 234 -7.74 -13.07 8.82
N ASN A 235 -6.50 -13.20 9.28
CA ASN A 235 -6.06 -12.59 10.53
C ASN A 235 -6.18 -11.06 10.47
N GLN A 236 -5.63 -10.46 9.43
CA GLN A 236 -5.63 -9.00 9.29
C GLN A 236 -7.03 -8.43 8.99
N ILE A 237 -7.87 -9.11 8.21
CA ILE A 237 -9.28 -8.68 8.03
C ILE A 237 -9.99 -8.64 9.37
N ASN A 238 -9.84 -9.68 10.21
CA ASN A 238 -10.44 -9.70 11.54
C ASN A 238 -9.92 -8.56 12.42
N ASN A 239 -8.61 -8.28 12.37
CA ASN A 239 -8.02 -7.17 13.12
C ASN A 239 -8.52 -5.81 12.61
N LEU A 240 -8.46 -5.57 11.31
CA LEU A 240 -8.94 -4.32 10.71
C LEU A 240 -10.41 -4.04 11.03
N GLU A 241 -11.27 -5.06 10.95
CA GLU A 241 -12.68 -4.96 11.33
C GLU A 241 -12.85 -4.69 12.84
N ARG A 242 -12.08 -5.41 13.68
CA ARG A 242 -12.12 -5.23 15.14
C ARG A 242 -11.70 -3.83 15.55
N TYR A 243 -10.68 -3.27 14.91
CA TYR A 243 -10.19 -1.92 15.14
C TYR A 243 -11.03 -0.83 14.46
N ASN A 244 -12.17 -1.19 13.87
CA ASN A 244 -13.07 -0.27 13.17
C ASN A 244 -12.37 0.50 12.03
N MET A 245 -11.49 -0.17 11.31
CA MET A 245 -10.79 0.40 10.16
C MET A 245 -11.49 0.08 8.83
N ILE A 246 -12.28 -0.98 8.83
CA ILE A 246 -13.06 -1.42 7.67
C ILE A 246 -14.47 -1.83 8.09
N THR A 247 -15.40 -1.72 7.16
CA THR A 247 -16.67 -2.44 7.23
C THR A 247 -16.54 -3.76 6.50
N ASN A 248 -17.22 -4.81 6.98
CA ASN A 248 -17.23 -6.12 6.37
C ASN A 248 -18.65 -6.68 6.39
N ASP A 249 -19.32 -6.67 5.25
CA ASP A 249 -20.63 -7.30 5.11
C ASP A 249 -20.43 -8.82 4.96
N HIS A 250 -20.54 -9.53 6.10
CA HIS A 250 -20.33 -10.97 6.18
C HIS A 250 -21.45 -11.73 5.47
N LYS A 251 -21.17 -12.22 4.28
CA LYS A 251 -22.12 -13.07 3.55
C LYS A 251 -22.22 -14.46 4.20
N PRO A 252 -23.43 -15.05 4.28
CA PRO A 252 -23.59 -16.41 4.76
C PRO A 252 -22.78 -17.41 3.93
N TYR A 253 -22.36 -18.48 4.58
CA TYR A 253 -21.67 -19.59 3.93
C TYR A 253 -22.62 -20.80 3.77
N CYS A 254 -22.63 -21.39 2.57
CA CYS A 254 -23.40 -22.60 2.30
C CYS A 254 -22.60 -23.86 2.62
N LEU A 255 -23.11 -24.73 3.52
CA LEU A 255 -22.43 -25.96 3.93
C LEU A 255 -22.39 -26.99 2.79
N ASP A 256 -23.54 -27.19 2.14
CA ASP A 256 -23.75 -28.22 1.10
C ASP A 256 -23.73 -27.60 -0.29
N LYS A 257 -22.75 -26.76 -0.55
CA LYS A 257 -22.60 -26.03 -1.80
C LYS A 257 -22.37 -27.01 -2.97
N PRO A 258 -23.17 -26.95 -4.07
CA PRO A 258 -22.86 -27.69 -5.28
C PRO A 258 -21.47 -27.34 -5.83
N LYS A 259 -20.82 -28.30 -6.51
CA LYS A 259 -19.45 -28.13 -7.03
C LYS A 259 -19.35 -27.01 -8.06
N ASP A 260 -20.41 -26.81 -8.81
CA ASP A 260 -20.56 -25.79 -9.87
C ASP A 260 -20.99 -24.41 -9.35
N LYS A 261 -21.28 -24.29 -8.06
CA LYS A 261 -21.75 -23.02 -7.47
C LYS A 261 -20.71 -22.40 -6.55
N LYS A 262 -20.69 -21.07 -6.49
CA LYS A 262 -19.83 -20.28 -5.58
C LYS A 262 -20.70 -19.46 -4.64
N CYS A 263 -20.30 -19.41 -3.37
CA CYS A 263 -20.90 -18.46 -2.42
C CYS A 263 -20.48 -17.04 -2.77
N LYS A 264 -21.35 -16.07 -2.49
CA LYS A 264 -20.98 -14.66 -2.61
C LYS A 264 -19.81 -14.34 -1.69
N ALA A 265 -18.92 -13.49 -2.17
CA ALA A 265 -17.83 -12.96 -1.37
C ALA A 265 -18.34 -11.90 -0.40
N ASN A 266 -17.60 -11.65 0.67
CA ASN A 266 -17.85 -10.51 1.54
C ASN A 266 -17.61 -9.20 0.79
N THR A 267 -18.33 -8.15 1.20
CA THR A 267 -18.16 -6.79 0.70
C THR A 267 -17.42 -5.97 1.75
N TYR A 268 -16.32 -5.34 1.34
CA TYR A 268 -15.48 -4.51 2.20
C TYR A 268 -15.66 -3.04 1.86
N GLY A 269 -15.70 -2.19 2.89
CA GLY A 269 -15.62 -0.75 2.78
C GLY A 269 -14.54 -0.21 3.71
N ILE A 270 -14.02 0.97 3.42
CA ILE A 270 -13.01 1.65 4.24
C ILE A 270 -13.68 2.64 5.19
N LEU A 271 -13.15 2.73 6.40
CA LEU A 271 -13.41 3.77 7.37
C LEU A 271 -12.17 4.67 7.48
N GLU A 272 -12.37 5.95 7.69
CA GLU A 272 -11.28 6.91 7.80
C GLU A 272 -10.68 6.93 9.22
N HIS A 273 -9.47 7.45 9.38
CA HIS A 273 -8.70 7.39 10.62
C HIS A 273 -9.43 7.94 11.86
N ASP A 274 -10.28 8.95 11.72
CA ASP A 274 -11.07 9.52 12.82
C ASP A 274 -12.11 8.56 13.39
N GLN A 275 -12.51 7.55 12.61
CA GLN A 275 -13.47 6.50 12.95
C GLN A 275 -12.84 5.27 13.60
N PHE A 276 -11.50 5.16 13.60
CA PHE A 276 -10.81 4.01 14.17
C PHE A 276 -11.00 3.88 15.67
N ALA A 277 -11.00 2.66 16.19
CA ALA A 277 -11.15 2.39 17.61
C ALA A 277 -9.96 2.96 18.41
N LYS A 278 -10.22 3.91 19.29
CA LYS A 278 -9.19 4.56 20.14
C LYS A 278 -8.87 3.79 21.42
N ASN A 279 -9.73 2.84 21.78
CA ASN A 279 -9.60 2.01 22.99
C ASN A 279 -10.40 0.71 22.83
N LEU A 280 -10.21 -0.22 23.77
CA LEU A 280 -10.87 -1.53 23.76
C LEU A 280 -12.41 -1.48 23.73
N MET A 281 -13.03 -0.41 24.29
CA MET A 281 -14.49 -0.29 24.33
C MET A 281 -15.09 0.10 22.97
N GLN A 282 -14.26 0.65 22.08
CA GLN A 282 -14.66 1.04 20.72
C GLN A 282 -14.38 -0.04 19.69
N MET A 283 -13.73 -1.13 20.11
CA MET A 283 -13.46 -2.26 19.22
C MET A 283 -14.75 -3.01 18.88
N ASN A 284 -14.86 -3.37 17.62
CA ASN A 284 -15.98 -4.16 17.14
C ASN A 284 -15.89 -5.62 17.62
N VAL A 285 -17.05 -6.20 17.90
CA VAL A 285 -17.19 -7.65 18.06
C VAL A 285 -17.46 -8.24 16.70
N ILE A 286 -16.53 -9.07 16.21
CA ILE A 286 -16.66 -9.69 14.90
C ILE A 286 -17.77 -10.73 14.94
N PRO A 287 -18.79 -10.64 14.06
CA PRO A 287 -19.86 -11.60 14.03
C PRO A 287 -19.36 -12.98 13.57
N LYS A 288 -19.89 -14.02 14.17
CA LYS A 288 -19.62 -15.38 13.66
C LYS A 288 -20.22 -15.56 12.29
N GLN A 289 -19.45 -16.16 11.38
CA GLN A 289 -19.94 -16.47 10.04
C GLN A 289 -21.18 -17.38 10.12
N VAL A 290 -22.27 -16.91 9.50
CA VAL A 290 -23.54 -17.65 9.46
C VAL A 290 -23.44 -18.78 8.44
N LYS A 291 -23.72 -20.02 8.89
CA LYS A 291 -23.79 -21.19 8.03
C LYS A 291 -25.25 -21.56 7.77
N ILE A 292 -25.63 -21.67 6.53
CA ILE A 292 -27.00 -21.95 6.12
C ILE A 292 -27.08 -23.09 5.11
N SER A 293 -28.24 -23.76 5.01
CA SER A 293 -28.47 -24.84 4.06
C SER A 293 -28.48 -24.33 2.62
N LYS A 294 -28.33 -25.23 1.67
CA LYS A 294 -28.37 -24.94 0.23
C LYS A 294 -29.67 -24.24 -0.19
N GLU A 295 -30.82 -24.75 0.28
CA GLU A 295 -32.14 -24.23 -0.04
C GLU A 295 -32.31 -22.80 0.49
N ARG A 296 -31.88 -22.57 1.72
CA ARG A 296 -31.91 -21.25 2.34
C ARG A 296 -30.96 -20.29 1.63
N TYR A 297 -29.75 -20.75 1.27
CA TYR A 297 -28.77 -19.94 0.52
C TYR A 297 -29.33 -19.49 -0.85
N LYS A 298 -29.92 -20.44 -1.61
CA LYS A 298 -30.55 -20.14 -2.89
C LYS A 298 -31.67 -19.13 -2.77
N ARG A 299 -32.48 -19.21 -1.70
CA ARG A 299 -33.64 -18.33 -1.49
C ARG A 299 -33.24 -16.94 -1.01
N GLU A 300 -32.31 -16.84 -0.06
CA GLU A 300 -32.03 -15.61 0.68
C GLU A 300 -30.82 -14.83 0.14
N VAL A 301 -29.84 -15.52 -0.43
CA VAL A 301 -28.57 -14.92 -0.88
C VAL A 301 -28.40 -14.99 -2.38
N GLY A 302 -28.81 -16.09 -2.98
CA GLY A 302 -28.52 -16.43 -4.38
C GLY A 302 -27.06 -16.86 -4.59
N TRP A 303 -26.78 -17.61 -5.65
CA TRP A 303 -25.43 -18.02 -5.98
C TRP A 303 -24.68 -16.86 -6.62
N ALA A 304 -23.41 -16.73 -6.30
CA ALA A 304 -22.50 -15.94 -7.11
C ALA A 304 -22.10 -16.79 -8.31
N ASN A 305 -22.88 -16.74 -9.36
CA ASN A 305 -22.52 -17.36 -10.64
C ASN A 305 -21.46 -16.50 -11.33
N GLU A 306 -20.38 -16.21 -10.61
CA GLU A 306 -19.25 -15.48 -11.13
C GLU A 306 -18.37 -16.44 -11.92
N ARG A 307 -18.45 -16.43 -13.24
CA ARG A 307 -17.34 -16.83 -14.09
C ARG A 307 -16.54 -15.57 -14.41
N GLU A 308 -15.31 -15.56 -13.97
CA GLU A 308 -14.33 -14.62 -14.46
C GLU A 308 -14.00 -15.05 -15.89
N ILE A 309 -14.47 -14.30 -16.86
CA ILE A 309 -14.18 -14.46 -18.29
C ILE A 309 -13.54 -13.14 -18.70
N ASP A 310 -12.28 -13.17 -19.09
CA ASP A 310 -11.52 -12.01 -19.56
C ASP A 310 -11.60 -10.80 -18.59
N GLY A 311 -11.47 -11.07 -17.27
CA GLY A 311 -11.51 -10.03 -16.25
C GLY A 311 -12.87 -9.45 -15.91
N ASN A 312 -13.93 -9.89 -16.56
CA ASN A 312 -15.29 -9.48 -16.26
C ASN A 312 -15.99 -10.51 -15.37
N ILE A 313 -16.76 -10.04 -14.40
CA ILE A 313 -17.69 -10.87 -13.66
C ILE A 313 -18.99 -10.88 -14.44
N ILE A 314 -19.30 -12.03 -15.04
CA ILE A 314 -20.51 -12.24 -15.83
C ILE A 314 -21.47 -13.09 -15.00
N ASP A 315 -22.72 -12.67 -14.90
CA ASP A 315 -23.81 -13.56 -14.48
C ASP A 315 -23.97 -14.65 -15.55
N THR A 316 -23.60 -15.87 -15.21
CA THR A 316 -23.67 -16.99 -16.14
C THR A 316 -25.10 -17.42 -16.43
N ASP A 317 -26.10 -17.00 -15.63
CA ASP A 317 -27.52 -17.31 -15.85
C ASP A 317 -28.15 -16.30 -16.78
N THR A 318 -27.73 -15.03 -16.78
CA THR A 318 -28.28 -13.97 -17.63
C THR A 318 -27.36 -13.57 -18.78
N GLY A 319 -26.05 -13.87 -18.68
CA GLY A 319 -25.03 -13.39 -19.61
C GLY A 319 -24.69 -11.91 -19.44
N GLU A 320 -25.23 -11.24 -18.42
CA GLU A 320 -24.98 -9.84 -18.15
C GLU A 320 -23.66 -9.67 -17.40
N ILE A 321 -22.90 -8.65 -17.75
CA ILE A 321 -21.71 -8.24 -17.00
C ILE A 321 -22.19 -7.56 -15.72
N ILE A 322 -22.11 -8.26 -14.58
CA ILE A 322 -22.48 -7.72 -13.27
C ILE A 322 -21.47 -6.65 -12.86
N ARG A 323 -20.20 -6.84 -13.19
CA ARG A 323 -19.11 -5.90 -12.85
C ARG A 323 -17.87 -6.19 -13.70
N SER A 324 -17.27 -5.16 -14.26
CA SER A 324 -15.92 -5.27 -14.80
C SER A 324 -14.92 -5.22 -13.65
N VAL A 325 -14.14 -6.28 -13.50
CA VAL A 325 -13.01 -6.29 -12.56
C VAL A 325 -11.77 -6.09 -13.41
N PRO A 326 -10.94 -5.08 -13.13
CA PRO A 326 -9.67 -4.97 -13.82
C PRO A 326 -8.91 -6.28 -13.65
N ASN A 327 -8.65 -6.99 -14.75
CA ASN A 327 -7.74 -8.13 -14.75
C ASN A 327 -6.34 -7.56 -14.50
N PHE A 328 -5.88 -7.63 -13.28
CA PHE A 328 -4.46 -7.51 -13.01
C PHE A 328 -3.82 -8.87 -13.25
N THR A 329 -3.83 -9.35 -14.48
CA THR A 329 -2.91 -10.35 -14.93
C THR A 329 -1.63 -9.65 -15.34
N VAL A 330 -0.52 -10.27 -15.04
CA VAL A 330 0.83 -9.75 -15.29
C VAL A 330 1.05 -9.35 -16.75
N ASP A 331 0.32 -9.98 -17.67
CA ASP A 331 0.46 -9.79 -19.11
C ASP A 331 -0.31 -8.58 -19.67
N ASP A 332 -1.27 -8.02 -18.94
CA ASP A 332 -2.11 -6.92 -19.45
C ASP A 332 -1.53 -5.51 -19.18
N ILE A 333 -0.43 -5.42 -18.43
CA ILE A 333 0.17 -4.11 -18.08
C ILE A 333 1.12 -3.62 -19.20
N GLU A 334 1.64 -4.50 -20.02
CA GLU A 334 2.58 -4.13 -21.10
C GLU A 334 1.88 -3.54 -22.35
N ASP A 335 0.58 -3.80 -22.55
CA ASP A 335 -0.17 -3.41 -23.76
C ASP A 335 -1.29 -2.36 -23.51
N MET A 336 -1.46 -1.83 -22.30
CA MET A 336 -2.47 -0.78 -22.05
C MET A 336 -1.95 0.58 -22.50
N ASP A 337 -2.30 0.97 -23.72
CA ASP A 337 -2.28 2.39 -24.09
C ASP A 337 -3.23 3.16 -23.16
N MET A 338 -2.75 4.29 -22.65
CA MET A 338 -3.46 5.16 -21.68
C MET A 338 -4.82 5.68 -22.21
N GLU A 339 -5.14 5.46 -23.49
CA GLU A 339 -6.39 5.88 -24.14
C GLU A 339 -7.53 4.86 -24.01
N ASP A 340 -7.24 3.61 -23.60
CA ASP A 340 -8.21 2.53 -23.52
C ASP A 340 -8.80 2.28 -22.12
N LEU A 341 -8.56 3.18 -21.17
CA LEU A 341 -9.19 3.08 -19.86
C LEU A 341 -10.68 3.44 -19.96
N PRO A 342 -11.62 2.56 -19.56
CA PRO A 342 -13.07 2.76 -19.74
C PRO A 342 -13.67 3.74 -18.72
N PHE A 343 -12.95 4.79 -18.29
CA PHE A 343 -13.46 5.77 -17.35
C PHE A 343 -13.15 7.18 -17.82
N GLU A 344 -14.15 7.85 -18.36
CA GLU A 344 -14.21 9.29 -18.38
C GLU A 344 -14.39 9.79 -16.93
N PHE A 345 -13.40 10.48 -16.40
CA PHE A 345 -13.54 11.25 -15.16
C PHE A 345 -14.39 12.49 -15.49
N GLN A 346 -15.61 12.55 -14.97
CA GLN A 346 -16.33 13.78 -14.76
C GLN A 346 -16.05 14.32 -13.37
#